data_bfc41e2daf2a38fdf137efda5c1e8edf
#
_entry.id   bfc41e2daf2a38fdf137efda5c1e8edf
#
_cell.length_a   1.000
_cell.length_b   1.000
_cell.length_c   1.000
_cell.angle_alpha   90.00
_cell.angle_beta   90.00
_cell.angle_gamma   90.00
#
_symmetry.space_group_name_H-M   'P 1'
#
loop_
_entity.id
_entity.type
_entity.pdbx_description
1 polymer ?
#
loop_
_entity_poly.entity_id
_entity_poly.type
_entity_poly.pdbx_seq_one_letter_code
_entity_poly.pdbx_strand_id
1 'polypeptide(L)'
;MQQSRIGIRHLRCAIGVADAGGFRAAAEMLGIAQPAITKTVRDMEEDLGFAIFERGPKAVSLTAPGQRFVEDARQSLAQFERTIRAARRNETGTHGHIIIGYSALASSGQISQGLGAFEALCPGVQIEMHVLSTDTMVRQLAGGEIDAGFLLNHETVTHPAISQIPVWSSPIGLVLPREAPAPDFGTLSGAPFVMGLRENWRAYRLLLDRLCDRAGLAPAVAEEVWDVQVLFQRVAEGRGYTLYPMDAAPALPASLRMIALPQMREALTISMAWNHVADTALLRSFRAQFGRNESLAPA
;
A
#
# COMPACT_ATOMS: atom_id res chain seq x y z
N MET A 1 31.33 8.01 25.52
CA MET A 1 30.04 8.05 24.77
C MET A 1 29.02 8.66 25.73
N GLN A 2 28.57 9.87 25.45
CA GLN A 2 27.44 10.45 26.20
C GLN A 2 26.19 9.64 25.86
N GLN A 3 25.56 9.05 26.86
CA GLN A 3 24.32 8.28 26.66
C GLN A 3 23.22 9.29 26.30
N SER A 4 22.70 9.22 25.06
CA SER A 4 21.56 10.03 24.64
C SER A 4 20.35 9.75 25.55
N ARG A 5 19.64 10.79 25.96
CA ARG A 5 18.42 10.70 26.75
C ARG A 5 17.19 10.37 25.87
N ILE A 6 17.37 10.28 24.56
CA ILE A 6 16.32 9.99 23.60
C ILE A 6 15.94 8.51 23.69
N GLY A 7 14.68 8.24 23.92
CA GLY A 7 14.09 6.89 24.00
C GLY A 7 12.80 6.78 23.17
N ILE A 8 12.18 5.62 23.17
CA ILE A 8 10.99 5.28 22.38
C ILE A 8 9.86 6.30 22.51
N ARG A 9 9.63 6.83 23.71
CA ARG A 9 8.60 7.86 23.93
C ARG A 9 8.90 9.14 23.15
N HIS A 10 10.16 9.54 23.06
CA HIS A 10 10.60 10.71 22.31
C HIS A 10 10.34 10.51 20.82
N LEU A 11 10.70 9.33 20.27
CA LEU A 11 10.46 8.98 18.86
C LEU A 11 8.98 9.01 18.53
N ARG A 12 8.10 8.41 19.36
CA ARG A 12 6.65 8.46 19.19
C ARG A 12 6.09 9.87 19.17
N CYS A 13 6.58 10.76 20.02
CA CYS A 13 6.15 12.17 20.04
C CYS A 13 6.55 12.89 18.75
N ALA A 14 7.79 12.74 18.28
CA ALA A 14 8.24 13.37 17.03
C ALA A 14 7.44 12.87 15.81
N ILE A 15 7.27 11.55 15.69
CA ILE A 15 6.50 10.94 14.62
C ILE A 15 5.05 11.43 14.69
N GLY A 16 4.43 11.44 15.86
CA GLY A 16 3.04 11.89 16.05
C GLY A 16 2.82 13.36 15.64
N VAL A 17 3.78 14.25 15.96
CA VAL A 17 3.69 15.67 15.53
C VAL A 17 3.85 15.80 14.03
N ALA A 18 4.72 15.00 13.40
CA ALA A 18 4.91 14.99 11.95
C ALA A 18 3.66 14.48 11.21
N ASP A 19 3.03 13.40 11.72
CA ASP A 19 1.85 12.79 11.10
C ASP A 19 0.60 13.65 11.24
N ALA A 20 0.42 14.24 12.43
CA ALA A 20 -0.75 15.07 12.71
C ALA A 20 -0.61 16.51 12.19
N GLY A 21 0.55 16.92 11.68
CA GLY A 21 0.82 18.28 11.21
C GLY A 21 0.80 19.35 12.31
N GLY A 22 0.86 18.95 13.59
CA GLY A 22 0.86 19.90 14.69
C GLY A 22 0.81 19.28 16.09
N PHE A 23 1.29 20.03 17.08
CA PHE A 23 1.41 19.57 18.47
C PHE A 23 0.08 19.26 19.16
N ARG A 24 -0.97 20.04 18.85
CA ARG A 24 -2.30 19.84 19.46
C ARG A 24 -2.94 18.55 18.90
N ALA A 25 -2.98 18.39 17.59
CA ALA A 25 -3.53 17.21 16.94
C ALA A 25 -2.75 15.93 17.35
N ALA A 26 -1.43 16.02 17.46
CA ALA A 26 -0.60 14.93 17.98
C ALA A 26 -0.95 14.56 19.44
N ALA A 27 -1.23 15.56 20.28
CA ALA A 27 -1.63 15.34 21.68
C ALA A 27 -2.95 14.56 21.76
N GLU A 28 -3.93 14.95 20.97
CA GLU A 28 -5.22 14.26 20.86
C GLU A 28 -5.04 12.83 20.34
N MET A 29 -4.25 12.63 19.29
CA MET A 29 -3.95 11.32 18.68
C MET A 29 -3.23 10.38 19.66
N LEU A 30 -2.24 10.89 20.42
CA LEU A 30 -1.43 10.07 21.33
C LEU A 30 -2.03 9.95 22.73
N GLY A 31 -3.16 10.61 23.03
CA GLY A 31 -3.81 10.58 24.33
C GLY A 31 -2.99 11.20 25.48
N ILE A 32 -2.15 12.20 25.18
CA ILE A 32 -1.30 12.87 26.15
C ILE A 32 -1.47 14.39 26.10
N ALA A 33 -1.12 15.08 27.18
CA ALA A 33 -1.27 16.54 27.26
C ALA A 33 -0.32 17.26 26.28
N GLN A 34 -0.82 18.27 25.56
CA GLN A 34 -0.02 19.05 24.61
C GLN A 34 1.25 19.65 25.21
N PRO A 35 1.28 20.21 26.47
CA PRO A 35 2.50 20.66 27.07
C PRO A 35 3.57 19.57 27.22
N ALA A 36 3.15 18.32 27.45
CA ALA A 36 4.05 17.18 27.60
C ALA A 36 4.73 16.83 26.25
N ILE A 37 3.97 16.82 25.13
CA ILE A 37 4.57 16.62 23.80
C ILE A 37 5.54 17.76 23.48
N THR A 38 5.13 19.00 23.70
CA THR A 38 5.96 20.18 23.41
C THR A 38 7.28 20.13 24.18
N LYS A 39 7.22 19.76 25.47
CA LYS A 39 8.41 19.58 26.28
C LYS A 39 9.27 18.43 25.77
N THR A 40 8.68 17.26 25.50
CA THR A 40 9.38 16.07 25.01
C THR A 40 10.14 16.35 23.70
N VAL A 41 9.49 17.02 22.75
CA VAL A 41 10.13 17.38 21.47
C VAL A 41 11.25 18.42 21.70
N ARG A 42 11.03 19.41 22.54
CA ARG A 42 12.06 20.40 22.85
C ARG A 42 13.29 19.78 23.53
N ASP A 43 13.08 18.93 24.54
CA ASP A 43 14.18 18.24 25.23
C ASP A 43 14.98 17.37 24.24
N MET A 44 14.30 16.78 23.24
CA MET A 44 14.95 16.00 22.19
C MET A 44 15.73 16.87 21.21
N GLU A 45 15.20 18.02 20.78
CA GLU A 45 15.87 18.98 19.89
C GLU A 45 17.13 19.55 20.58
N GLU A 46 17.06 19.81 21.90
CA GLU A 46 18.21 20.23 22.72
C GLU A 46 19.29 19.12 22.77
N ASP A 47 18.92 17.85 22.95
CA ASP A 47 19.85 16.71 22.99
C ASP A 47 20.48 16.41 21.60
N LEU A 48 19.74 16.65 20.52
CA LEU A 48 20.18 16.48 19.13
C LEU A 48 21.03 17.66 18.62
N GLY A 49 20.87 18.85 19.21
CA GLY A 49 21.57 20.07 18.78
C GLY A 49 21.01 20.70 17.50
N PHE A 50 19.81 20.26 17.03
CA PHE A 50 19.10 20.85 15.89
C PHE A 50 17.60 20.80 16.08
N ALA A 51 16.87 21.72 15.41
CA ALA A 51 15.42 21.72 15.41
C ALA A 51 14.86 20.66 14.45
N ILE A 52 13.92 19.84 14.92
CA ILE A 52 13.18 18.87 14.10
C ILE A 52 12.05 19.59 13.35
N PHE A 53 11.42 20.56 14.03
CA PHE A 53 10.26 21.27 13.50
C PHE A 53 10.52 22.76 13.36
N GLU A 54 10.02 23.33 12.27
CA GLU A 54 9.86 24.77 12.08
C GLU A 54 8.46 25.17 12.55
N ARG A 55 8.39 26.19 13.42
CA ARG A 55 7.12 26.73 13.93
C ARG A 55 6.72 27.94 13.10
N GLY A 56 5.87 27.72 12.11
CA GLY A 56 5.24 28.78 11.32
C GLY A 56 3.95 29.29 11.96
N PRO A 57 3.43 30.47 11.52
CA PRO A 57 2.20 31.07 12.06
C PRO A 57 0.95 30.24 11.80
N LYS A 58 0.95 29.36 10.82
CA LYS A 58 -0.22 28.56 10.36
C LYS A 58 -0.04 27.04 10.42
N ALA A 59 1.19 26.53 10.46
CA ALA A 59 1.47 25.11 10.45
C ALA A 59 2.82 24.78 11.06
N VAL A 60 2.98 23.54 11.52
CA VAL A 60 4.25 22.94 11.92
C VAL A 60 4.76 22.16 10.72
N SER A 61 5.99 22.45 10.28
CA SER A 61 6.66 21.72 9.20
C SER A 61 7.96 21.12 9.69
N LEU A 62 8.45 20.07 9.01
CA LEU A 62 9.74 19.47 9.31
C LEU A 62 10.87 20.31 8.71
N THR A 63 11.96 20.48 9.47
CA THR A 63 13.23 20.95 8.91
C THR A 63 13.86 19.87 8.03
N ALA A 64 14.83 20.20 7.18
CA ALA A 64 15.54 19.20 6.37
C ALA A 64 16.26 18.12 7.22
N PRO A 65 16.96 18.46 8.35
CA PRO A 65 17.47 17.43 9.27
C PRO A 65 16.34 16.72 10.03
N GLY A 66 15.23 17.43 10.37
CA GLY A 66 14.06 16.86 11.03
C GLY A 66 13.37 15.79 10.21
N GLN A 67 13.26 15.99 8.89
CA GLN A 67 12.68 15.00 7.98
C GLN A 67 13.47 13.69 8.00
N ARG A 68 14.79 13.76 7.92
CA ARG A 68 15.67 12.58 8.01
C ARG A 68 15.55 11.92 9.38
N PHE A 69 15.58 12.69 10.45
CA PHE A 69 15.43 12.17 11.80
C PHE A 69 14.09 11.43 12.00
N VAL A 70 12.97 11.99 11.56
CA VAL A 70 11.65 11.36 11.68
C VAL A 70 11.58 10.05 10.86
N GLU A 71 12.18 10.01 9.67
CA GLU A 71 12.30 8.79 8.86
C GLU A 71 13.08 7.70 9.60
N ASP A 72 14.26 8.02 10.13
CA ASP A 72 15.09 7.09 10.90
C ASP A 72 14.40 6.67 12.23
N ALA A 73 13.67 7.59 12.87
CA ALA A 73 12.89 7.32 14.07
C ALA A 73 11.75 6.32 13.81
N ARG A 74 11.08 6.40 12.66
CA ARG A 74 10.06 5.42 12.25
C ARG A 74 10.67 4.02 12.11
N GLN A 75 11.80 3.92 11.42
CA GLN A 75 12.51 2.65 11.25
C GLN A 75 12.92 2.05 12.60
N SER A 76 13.46 2.87 13.50
CA SER A 76 13.89 2.47 14.84
C SER A 76 12.72 1.98 15.70
N LEU A 77 11.59 2.69 15.66
CA LEU A 77 10.37 2.31 16.39
C LEU A 77 9.80 1.01 15.85
N ALA A 78 9.72 0.86 14.55
CA ALA A 78 9.26 -0.37 13.90
C ALA A 78 10.18 -1.55 14.21
N GLN A 79 11.51 -1.35 14.26
CA GLN A 79 12.44 -2.38 14.68
C GLN A 79 12.24 -2.79 16.14
N PHE A 80 12.00 -1.82 17.02
CA PHE A 80 11.67 -2.10 18.43
C PHE A 80 10.40 -2.93 18.56
N GLU A 81 9.33 -2.54 17.86
CA GLU A 81 8.07 -3.26 17.87
C GLU A 81 8.18 -4.66 17.27
N ARG A 82 8.98 -4.82 16.20
CA ARG A 82 9.35 -6.15 15.67
C ARG A 82 10.03 -7.02 16.72
N THR A 83 10.98 -6.46 17.47
CA THR A 83 11.71 -7.19 18.53
C THR A 83 10.73 -7.69 19.59
N ILE A 84 9.78 -6.86 20.01
CA ILE A 84 8.75 -7.25 20.99
C ILE A 84 7.82 -8.32 20.39
N ARG A 85 7.39 -8.17 19.14
CA ARG A 85 6.59 -9.19 18.45
C ARG A 85 7.37 -10.52 18.33
N ALA A 86 8.61 -10.47 17.93
CA ALA A 86 9.48 -11.66 17.82
C ALA A 86 9.66 -12.38 19.16
N ALA A 87 9.85 -11.64 20.25
CA ALA A 87 9.97 -12.20 21.59
C ALA A 87 8.67 -12.89 22.09
N ARG A 88 7.52 -12.50 21.55
CA ARG A 88 6.21 -13.12 21.86
C ARG A 88 5.90 -14.31 20.95
N ARG A 89 6.69 -14.56 19.90
CA ARG A 89 6.51 -15.67 18.95
C ARG A 89 7.15 -16.96 19.51
N ASN A 90 6.46 -18.09 19.36
CA ASN A 90 7.09 -19.39 19.58
C ASN A 90 8.06 -19.71 18.42
N GLU A 91 9.17 -20.40 18.72
CA GLU A 91 10.23 -20.76 17.75
C GLU A 91 9.74 -21.60 16.55
N THR A 92 8.59 -22.24 16.66
CA THR A 92 8.04 -23.15 15.64
C THR A 92 7.37 -22.46 14.45
N GLY A 93 7.15 -21.15 14.49
CA GLY A 93 6.50 -20.40 13.39
C GLY A 93 5.01 -20.71 13.18
N THR A 94 4.38 -21.51 14.07
CA THR A 94 2.97 -21.92 13.98
C THR A 94 2.03 -21.06 14.83
N HIS A 95 2.59 -20.18 15.64
CA HIS A 95 1.86 -19.21 16.47
C HIS A 95 2.48 -17.83 16.29
N GLY A 96 1.67 -16.80 16.39
CA GLY A 96 2.15 -15.42 16.30
C GLY A 96 1.15 -14.50 15.63
N HIS A 97 1.66 -13.38 15.14
CA HIS A 97 0.89 -12.35 14.44
C HIS A 97 1.65 -11.93 13.20
N ILE A 98 0.97 -11.82 12.06
CA ILE A 98 1.49 -11.32 10.79
C ILE A 98 0.62 -10.18 10.31
N ILE A 99 1.25 -9.06 9.95
CA ILE A 99 0.57 -7.87 9.43
C ILE A 99 0.83 -7.79 7.93
N ILE A 100 -0.24 -7.75 7.15
CA ILE A 100 -0.19 -7.79 5.69
C ILE A 100 -0.81 -6.51 5.13
N GLY A 101 -0.05 -5.78 4.31
CA GLY A 101 -0.59 -4.72 3.48
C GLY A 101 -1.11 -5.26 2.15
N TYR A 102 -2.19 -4.71 1.63
CA TYR A 102 -2.65 -5.02 0.28
C TYR A 102 -3.29 -3.81 -0.40
N SER A 103 -3.15 -3.72 -1.72
CA SER A 103 -3.86 -2.70 -2.48
C SER A 103 -5.30 -3.17 -2.77
N ALA A 104 -6.22 -2.23 -2.95
CA ALA A 104 -7.60 -2.55 -3.33
C ALA A 104 -7.70 -3.39 -4.63
N LEU A 105 -6.68 -3.32 -5.49
CA LEU A 105 -6.55 -4.10 -6.72
C LEU A 105 -6.11 -5.55 -6.46
N ALA A 106 -5.54 -5.84 -5.29
CA ALA A 106 -5.00 -7.15 -4.95
C ALA A 106 -6.05 -8.11 -4.34
N SER A 107 -7.34 -7.77 -4.37
CA SER A 107 -8.43 -8.65 -3.93
C SER A 107 -8.72 -9.74 -4.97
N SER A 108 -7.76 -10.63 -5.21
CA SER A 108 -7.91 -11.76 -6.14
C SER A 108 -8.21 -13.06 -5.40
N GLY A 109 -8.89 -13.98 -6.09
CA GLY A 109 -9.15 -15.33 -5.56
C GLY A 109 -7.86 -16.09 -5.21
N GLN A 110 -6.76 -15.82 -5.91
CA GLN A 110 -5.45 -16.44 -5.65
C GLN A 110 -4.84 -15.98 -4.32
N ILE A 111 -4.97 -14.69 -3.98
CA ILE A 111 -4.53 -14.18 -2.68
C ILE A 111 -5.35 -14.80 -1.56
N SER A 112 -6.68 -14.85 -1.72
CA SER A 112 -7.58 -15.51 -0.76
C SER A 112 -7.27 -17.00 -0.59
N GLN A 113 -6.93 -17.70 -1.67
CA GLN A 113 -6.54 -19.10 -1.63
C GLN A 113 -5.21 -19.31 -0.86
N GLY A 114 -4.21 -18.47 -1.12
CA GLY A 114 -2.93 -18.52 -0.41
C GLY A 114 -3.07 -18.21 1.08
N LEU A 115 -3.91 -17.24 1.43
CA LEU A 115 -4.25 -16.93 2.82
C LEU A 115 -4.92 -18.12 3.49
N GLY A 116 -5.94 -18.73 2.89
CA GLY A 116 -6.64 -19.90 3.43
C GLY A 116 -5.69 -21.13 3.60
N ALA A 117 -4.76 -21.32 2.67
CA ALA A 117 -3.75 -22.37 2.79
C ALA A 117 -2.80 -22.10 3.98
N PHE A 118 -2.42 -20.84 4.20
CA PHE A 118 -1.59 -20.47 5.34
C PHE A 118 -2.32 -20.60 6.67
N GLU A 119 -3.58 -20.18 6.75
CA GLU A 119 -4.43 -20.34 7.95
C GLU A 119 -4.60 -21.83 8.33
N ALA A 120 -4.80 -22.69 7.33
CA ALA A 120 -4.88 -24.15 7.56
C ALA A 120 -3.56 -24.74 8.07
N LEU A 121 -2.42 -24.22 7.59
CA LEU A 121 -1.08 -24.68 8.01
C LEU A 121 -0.70 -24.15 9.40
N CYS A 122 -1.13 -22.92 9.71
CA CYS A 122 -0.74 -22.19 10.92
C CYS A 122 -1.98 -21.64 11.66
N PRO A 123 -2.87 -22.51 12.20
CA PRO A 123 -4.14 -22.07 12.79
C PRO A 123 -3.98 -21.22 14.07
N GLY A 124 -2.77 -21.19 14.66
CA GLY A 124 -2.46 -20.35 15.81
C GLY A 124 -1.89 -18.97 15.45
N VAL A 125 -1.85 -18.61 14.17
CA VAL A 125 -1.36 -17.31 13.72
C VAL A 125 -2.53 -16.35 13.50
N GLN A 126 -2.43 -15.18 14.10
CA GLN A 126 -3.36 -14.07 13.82
C GLN A 126 -2.89 -13.30 12.58
N ILE A 127 -3.76 -13.16 11.60
CA ILE A 127 -3.51 -12.35 10.39
C ILE A 127 -4.23 -11.02 10.55
N GLU A 128 -3.49 -9.92 10.40
CA GLU A 128 -4.03 -8.56 10.34
C GLU A 128 -3.80 -8.01 8.94
N MET A 129 -4.85 -7.48 8.29
CA MET A 129 -4.80 -7.03 6.91
C MET A 129 -5.15 -5.55 6.79
N HIS A 130 -4.29 -4.78 6.12
CA HIS A 130 -4.45 -3.34 5.92
C HIS A 130 -4.56 -2.99 4.44
N VAL A 131 -5.58 -2.20 4.08
CA VAL A 131 -5.66 -1.60 2.75
C VAL A 131 -4.71 -0.42 2.68
N LEU A 132 -3.70 -0.49 1.82
CA LEU A 132 -2.63 0.49 1.72
C LEU A 132 -2.32 0.82 0.25
N SER A 133 -1.86 2.05 0.00
CA SER A 133 -1.26 2.39 -1.29
C SER A 133 0.10 1.69 -1.45
N THR A 134 0.52 1.46 -2.69
CA THR A 134 1.83 0.83 -2.99
C THR A 134 2.99 1.58 -2.31
N ASP A 135 3.01 2.91 -2.40
CA ASP A 135 4.07 3.74 -1.80
C ASP A 135 4.10 3.63 -0.27
N THR A 136 2.92 3.56 0.37
CA THR A 136 2.80 3.36 1.81
C THR A 136 3.25 1.96 2.21
N MET A 137 2.87 0.92 1.43
CA MET A 137 3.34 -0.45 1.69
C MET A 137 4.86 -0.58 1.63
N VAL A 138 5.50 -0.02 0.60
CA VAL A 138 6.97 -0.05 0.46
C VAL A 138 7.64 0.60 1.67
N ARG A 139 7.15 1.75 2.09
CA ARG A 139 7.66 2.46 3.26
C ARG A 139 7.47 1.66 4.55
N GLN A 140 6.27 1.11 4.76
CA GLN A 140 5.94 0.32 5.96
C GLN A 140 6.68 -1.03 5.98
N LEU A 141 6.89 -1.68 4.84
CA LEU A 141 7.74 -2.87 4.73
C LEU A 141 9.19 -2.54 5.10
N ALA A 142 9.74 -1.46 4.55
CA ALA A 142 11.10 -1.03 4.87
C ALA A 142 11.25 -0.71 6.36
N GLY A 143 10.28 -0.01 6.93
CA GLY A 143 10.19 0.29 8.36
C GLY A 143 9.83 -0.92 9.23
N GLY A 144 9.26 -2.00 8.66
CA GLY A 144 8.79 -3.20 9.37
C GLY A 144 7.52 -2.99 10.18
N GLU A 145 6.71 -2.02 9.81
CA GLU A 145 5.38 -1.82 10.34
C GLU A 145 4.42 -2.92 9.86
N ILE A 146 4.63 -3.42 8.63
CA ILE A 146 3.99 -4.61 8.08
C ILE A 146 5.03 -5.68 7.73
N ASP A 147 4.65 -6.95 7.78
CA ASP A 147 5.55 -8.08 7.52
C ASP A 147 5.59 -8.48 6.04
N ALA A 148 4.46 -8.40 5.34
CA ALA A 148 4.33 -8.66 3.91
C ALA A 148 3.37 -7.67 3.25
N GLY A 149 3.46 -7.53 1.93
CA GLY A 149 2.55 -6.67 1.16
C GLY A 149 2.25 -7.23 -0.21
N PHE A 150 0.98 -7.18 -0.63
CA PHE A 150 0.56 -7.46 -2.00
C PHE A 150 0.43 -6.15 -2.75
N LEU A 151 1.41 -5.84 -3.56
CA LEU A 151 1.54 -4.56 -4.24
C LEU A 151 1.62 -4.73 -5.75
N LEU A 152 1.24 -3.67 -6.45
CA LEU A 152 1.40 -3.60 -7.89
C LEU A 152 2.89 -3.59 -8.25
N ASN A 153 3.30 -4.54 -9.09
CA ASN A 153 4.66 -4.54 -9.63
C ASN A 153 4.84 -3.37 -10.61
N HIS A 154 5.64 -2.40 -10.20
CA HIS A 154 5.95 -1.22 -11.02
C HIS A 154 7.42 -0.82 -10.81
N GLU A 155 8.04 -0.28 -11.85
CA GLU A 155 9.47 0.10 -11.84
C GLU A 155 9.85 1.11 -10.74
N THR A 156 8.87 1.90 -10.28
CA THR A 156 9.07 2.87 -9.18
C THR A 156 9.07 2.22 -7.79
N VAL A 157 8.74 0.93 -7.70
CA VAL A 157 8.69 0.17 -6.45
C VAL A 157 10.05 -0.49 -6.20
N THR A 158 11.08 0.33 -6.03
CA THR A 158 12.43 -0.15 -5.71
C THR A 158 12.86 0.37 -4.35
N HIS A 159 13.17 -0.56 -3.45
CA HIS A 159 13.81 -0.24 -2.18
C HIS A 159 14.85 -1.33 -1.86
N PRO A 160 16.09 -0.96 -1.46
CA PRO A 160 17.18 -1.94 -1.28
C PRO A 160 16.86 -3.08 -0.30
N ALA A 161 16.03 -2.81 0.72
CA ALA A 161 15.67 -3.82 1.72
C ALA A 161 14.46 -4.67 1.32
N ILE A 162 13.80 -4.39 0.20
CA ILE A 162 12.56 -5.07 -0.20
C ILE A 162 12.86 -6.11 -1.29
N SER A 163 12.48 -7.35 -1.02
CA SER A 163 12.38 -8.41 -2.02
C SER A 163 10.93 -8.62 -2.43
N GLN A 164 10.69 -9.03 -3.66
CA GLN A 164 9.35 -9.31 -4.15
C GLN A 164 9.35 -10.51 -5.11
N ILE A 165 8.23 -11.21 -5.14
CA ILE A 165 7.93 -12.27 -6.11
C ILE A 165 6.58 -12.00 -6.75
N PRO A 166 6.41 -12.20 -8.07
CA PRO A 166 5.12 -12.12 -8.71
C PRO A 166 4.22 -13.26 -8.21
N VAL A 167 2.97 -12.93 -7.85
CA VAL A 167 2.02 -13.92 -7.32
C VAL A 167 0.75 -14.03 -8.17
N TRP A 168 0.45 -12.99 -8.92
CA TRP A 168 -0.74 -12.95 -9.75
C TRP A 168 -0.59 -11.94 -10.89
N SER A 169 -1.18 -12.26 -12.05
CA SER A 169 -1.18 -11.40 -13.22
C SER A 169 -2.55 -11.44 -13.90
N SER A 170 -3.03 -10.29 -14.35
CA SER A 170 -4.32 -10.17 -15.04
C SER A 170 -4.25 -9.16 -16.19
N PRO A 171 -4.77 -9.49 -17.37
CA PRO A 171 -4.98 -8.50 -18.42
C PRO A 171 -5.90 -7.38 -17.94
N ILE A 172 -5.77 -6.21 -18.55
CA ILE A 172 -6.70 -5.10 -18.31
C ILE A 172 -7.84 -5.17 -19.32
N GLY A 173 -9.06 -5.06 -18.80
CA GLY A 173 -10.29 -4.98 -19.59
C GLY A 173 -11.02 -3.66 -19.40
N LEU A 174 -12.01 -3.43 -20.26
CA LEU A 174 -12.91 -2.29 -20.19
C LEU A 174 -14.16 -2.68 -19.39
N VAL A 175 -14.47 -1.92 -18.35
CA VAL A 175 -15.71 -2.04 -17.59
C VAL A 175 -16.73 -1.04 -18.15
N LEU A 176 -17.94 -1.51 -18.40
CA LEU A 176 -19.04 -0.73 -18.95
C LEU A 176 -20.38 -1.21 -18.40
N PRO A 177 -21.46 -0.42 -18.50
CA PRO A 177 -22.79 -0.87 -18.15
C PRO A 177 -23.16 -2.15 -18.92
N ARG A 178 -23.85 -3.09 -18.28
CA ARG A 178 -24.16 -4.41 -18.87
C ARG A 178 -24.91 -4.30 -20.18
N GLU A 179 -25.88 -3.39 -20.26
CA GLU A 179 -26.77 -3.21 -21.44
C GLU A 179 -26.14 -2.27 -22.49
N ALA A 180 -25.04 -1.60 -22.19
CA ALA A 180 -24.37 -0.73 -23.17
C ALA A 180 -23.75 -1.56 -24.30
N PRO A 181 -23.80 -1.11 -25.56
CA PRO A 181 -23.09 -1.78 -26.66
C PRO A 181 -21.57 -1.75 -26.40
N ALA A 182 -20.87 -2.77 -26.84
CA ALA A 182 -19.41 -2.77 -26.81
C ALA A 182 -18.89 -1.69 -27.76
N PRO A 183 -18.11 -0.73 -27.29
CA PRO A 183 -17.54 0.30 -28.16
C PRO A 183 -16.43 -0.31 -29.02
N ASP A 184 -16.25 0.24 -30.22
CA ASP A 184 -15.03 -0.02 -30.98
C ASP A 184 -13.82 0.62 -30.28
N PHE A 185 -12.67 -0.04 -30.30
CA PHE A 185 -11.49 0.44 -29.62
C PHE A 185 -11.09 1.86 -30.05
N GLY A 186 -11.20 2.18 -31.33
CA GLY A 186 -10.90 3.51 -31.86
C GLY A 186 -11.80 4.63 -31.32
N THR A 187 -13.02 4.30 -30.91
CA THR A 187 -13.99 5.28 -30.37
C THR A 187 -13.77 5.55 -28.86
N LEU A 188 -12.91 4.77 -28.21
CA LEU A 188 -12.59 4.96 -26.81
C LEU A 188 -11.66 6.16 -26.57
N SER A 189 -10.86 6.56 -27.58
CA SER A 189 -10.06 7.77 -27.49
C SER A 189 -10.96 9.00 -27.46
N GLY A 190 -10.82 9.82 -26.41
CA GLY A 190 -11.70 10.96 -26.16
C GLY A 190 -13.05 10.61 -25.51
N ALA A 191 -13.40 9.33 -25.37
CA ALA A 191 -14.57 8.93 -24.61
C ALA A 191 -14.39 9.24 -23.10
N PRO A 192 -15.48 9.48 -22.35
CA PRO A 192 -15.40 9.76 -20.93
C PRO A 192 -14.97 8.51 -20.13
N PHE A 193 -13.99 8.67 -19.25
CA PHE A 193 -13.56 7.65 -18.31
C PHE A 193 -13.71 8.12 -16.88
N VAL A 194 -14.11 7.20 -16.00
CA VAL A 194 -14.06 7.34 -14.55
C VAL A 194 -12.82 6.61 -14.08
N MET A 195 -11.94 7.28 -13.36
CA MET A 195 -10.64 6.73 -12.97
C MET A 195 -10.42 6.85 -11.46
N GLY A 196 -9.51 6.06 -10.91
CA GLY A 196 -9.07 6.23 -9.53
C GLY A 196 -8.27 7.52 -9.35
N LEU A 197 -8.47 8.21 -8.22
CA LEU A 197 -7.77 9.45 -7.88
C LEU A 197 -6.24 9.21 -7.83
N ARG A 198 -5.47 10.08 -8.51
CA ARG A 198 -4.01 9.89 -8.65
C ARG A 198 -3.26 9.80 -7.32
N GLU A 199 -3.70 10.51 -6.30
CA GLU A 199 -3.07 10.47 -4.97
C GLU A 199 -3.14 9.09 -4.33
N ASN A 200 -4.28 8.39 -4.46
CA ASN A 200 -4.52 7.10 -3.81
C ASN A 200 -4.14 5.91 -4.68
N TRP A 201 -4.25 6.06 -6.01
CA TRP A 201 -4.05 5.00 -6.99
C TRP A 201 -2.84 5.23 -7.89
N ARG A 202 -1.85 5.97 -7.39
CA ARG A 202 -0.72 6.47 -8.19
C ARG A 202 -0.05 5.38 -9.02
N ALA A 203 0.36 4.27 -8.41
CA ALA A 203 1.04 3.18 -9.13
C ALA A 203 0.16 2.59 -10.24
N TYR A 204 -1.14 2.42 -9.97
CA TYR A 204 -2.10 1.91 -10.96
C TYR A 204 -2.34 2.91 -12.09
N ARG A 205 -2.49 4.19 -11.78
CA ARG A 205 -2.66 5.24 -12.79
C ARG A 205 -1.44 5.35 -13.70
N LEU A 206 -0.24 5.26 -13.17
CA LEU A 206 1.00 5.25 -13.97
C LEU A 206 1.07 4.01 -14.88
N LEU A 207 0.64 2.85 -14.38
CA LEU A 207 0.53 1.65 -15.23
C LEU A 207 -0.48 1.86 -16.34
N LEU A 208 -1.69 2.33 -16.03
CA LEU A 208 -2.75 2.55 -17.04
C LEU A 208 -2.34 3.60 -18.07
N ASP A 209 -1.71 4.71 -17.65
CA ASP A 209 -1.20 5.73 -18.57
C ASP A 209 -0.23 5.10 -19.58
N ARG A 210 0.74 4.30 -19.10
CA ARG A 210 1.69 3.58 -19.96
C ARG A 210 1.01 2.57 -20.90
N LEU A 211 0.04 1.80 -20.41
CA LEU A 211 -0.69 0.82 -21.23
C LEU A 211 -1.53 1.51 -22.30
N CYS A 212 -2.19 2.61 -21.95
CA CYS A 212 -2.96 3.43 -22.87
C CYS A 212 -2.05 4.03 -23.97
N ASP A 213 -0.92 4.62 -23.58
CA ASP A 213 0.05 5.18 -24.54
C ASP A 213 0.53 4.12 -25.55
N ARG A 214 0.89 2.92 -25.06
CA ARG A 214 1.34 1.81 -25.93
C ARG A 214 0.25 1.26 -26.83
N ALA A 215 -0.99 1.28 -26.37
CA ALA A 215 -2.15 0.83 -27.14
C ALA A 215 -2.69 1.91 -28.10
N GLY A 216 -2.20 3.15 -28.03
CA GLY A 216 -2.72 4.29 -28.78
C GLY A 216 -4.11 4.74 -28.29
N LEU A 217 -4.43 4.51 -27.01
CA LEU A 217 -5.66 4.91 -26.38
C LEU A 217 -5.46 6.20 -25.57
N ALA A 218 -6.27 7.23 -25.84
CA ALA A 218 -6.25 8.49 -25.11
C ALA A 218 -7.59 8.72 -24.39
N PRO A 219 -7.81 8.12 -23.20
CA PRO A 219 -9.07 8.28 -22.46
C PRO A 219 -9.24 9.70 -21.95
N ALA A 220 -10.44 10.29 -22.11
CA ALA A 220 -10.77 11.56 -21.48
C ALA A 220 -11.22 11.32 -20.04
N VAL A 221 -10.41 11.68 -19.06
CA VAL A 221 -10.77 11.51 -17.63
C VAL A 221 -11.87 12.51 -17.29
N ALA A 222 -13.11 12.04 -17.19
CA ALA A 222 -14.28 12.85 -16.85
C ALA A 222 -14.49 12.99 -15.34
N GLU A 223 -14.18 11.93 -14.59
CA GLU A 223 -14.29 11.91 -13.13
C GLU A 223 -13.13 11.15 -12.51
N GLU A 224 -12.68 11.59 -11.34
CA GLU A 224 -11.75 10.85 -10.49
C GLU A 224 -12.41 10.53 -9.15
N VAL A 225 -12.28 9.27 -8.72
CA VAL A 225 -12.87 8.76 -7.49
C VAL A 225 -11.81 8.05 -6.64
N TRP A 226 -12.00 8.02 -5.34
CA TRP A 226 -11.00 7.45 -4.44
C TRP A 226 -11.24 5.96 -4.11
N ASP A 227 -12.47 5.47 -4.30
CA ASP A 227 -12.93 4.14 -3.91
C ASP A 227 -13.40 3.33 -5.10
N VAL A 228 -13.11 2.01 -5.12
CA VAL A 228 -13.47 1.12 -6.21
C VAL A 228 -14.99 0.88 -6.35
N GLN A 229 -15.72 0.90 -5.24
CA GLN A 229 -17.18 0.73 -5.29
C GLN A 229 -17.84 1.96 -5.90
N VAL A 230 -17.36 3.16 -5.54
CA VAL A 230 -17.79 4.42 -6.16
C VAL A 230 -17.42 4.40 -7.64
N LEU A 231 -16.22 3.93 -8.02
CA LEU A 231 -15.81 3.78 -9.42
C LEU A 231 -16.84 2.98 -10.22
N PHE A 232 -17.18 1.79 -9.73
CA PHE A 232 -18.14 0.91 -10.41
C PHE A 232 -19.55 1.49 -10.42
N GLN A 233 -19.98 2.15 -9.36
CA GLN A 233 -21.26 2.83 -9.31
C GLN A 233 -21.36 3.92 -10.39
N ARG A 234 -20.33 4.77 -10.52
CA ARG A 234 -20.31 5.85 -11.53
C ARG A 234 -20.35 5.30 -12.96
N VAL A 235 -19.63 4.17 -13.21
CA VAL A 235 -19.71 3.50 -14.50
C VAL A 235 -21.10 2.92 -14.74
N ALA A 236 -21.75 2.31 -13.74
CA ALA A 236 -23.12 1.80 -13.85
C ALA A 236 -24.16 2.89 -14.16
N GLU A 237 -23.93 4.09 -13.66
CA GLU A 237 -24.73 5.30 -13.94
C GLU A 237 -24.48 5.88 -15.36
N GLY A 238 -23.58 5.27 -16.16
CA GLY A 238 -23.27 5.73 -17.52
C GLY A 238 -22.39 6.97 -17.59
N ARG A 239 -21.64 7.30 -16.51
CA ARG A 239 -20.76 8.46 -16.48
C ARG A 239 -19.50 8.31 -17.32
N GLY A 240 -19.19 7.09 -17.75
CA GLY A 240 -18.05 6.75 -18.58
C GLY A 240 -17.66 5.29 -18.44
N TYR A 241 -16.53 4.96 -19.00
CA TYR A 241 -15.90 3.67 -18.90
C TYR A 241 -14.83 3.67 -17.80
N THR A 242 -14.36 2.47 -17.40
CA THR A 242 -13.11 2.37 -16.65
C THR A 242 -12.30 1.17 -17.11
N LEU A 243 -11.00 1.22 -16.86
CA LEU A 243 -10.08 0.12 -17.10
C LEU A 243 -9.85 -0.61 -15.78
N TYR A 244 -9.96 -1.95 -15.78
CA TYR A 244 -9.81 -2.74 -14.55
C TYR A 244 -9.28 -4.15 -14.86
N PRO A 245 -8.61 -4.85 -13.90
CA PRO A 245 -8.14 -6.22 -14.13
C PRO A 245 -9.26 -7.18 -14.47
N MET A 246 -9.08 -8.01 -15.50
CA MET A 246 -10.10 -8.96 -16.00
C MET A 246 -10.57 -9.97 -14.95
N ASP A 247 -9.70 -10.36 -14.03
CA ASP A 247 -10.02 -11.31 -12.95
C ASP A 247 -11.04 -10.76 -11.94
N ALA A 248 -11.28 -9.45 -11.94
CA ALA A 248 -12.34 -8.86 -11.13
C ALA A 248 -13.74 -9.07 -11.76
N ALA A 249 -13.85 -9.57 -12.99
CA ALA A 249 -15.12 -9.75 -13.67
C ALA A 249 -16.16 -10.56 -12.88
N PRO A 250 -15.80 -11.64 -12.15
CA PRO A 250 -16.78 -12.39 -11.33
C PRO A 250 -17.32 -11.61 -10.13
N ALA A 251 -16.58 -10.59 -9.67
CA ALA A 251 -16.95 -9.76 -8.51
C ALA A 251 -17.61 -8.43 -8.89
N LEU A 252 -17.80 -8.17 -10.19
CA LEU A 252 -18.47 -6.96 -10.64
C LEU A 252 -19.94 -6.93 -10.22
N PRO A 253 -20.49 -5.73 -9.90
CA PRO A 253 -21.93 -5.55 -9.78
C PRO A 253 -22.69 -6.09 -11.00
N ALA A 254 -23.86 -6.67 -10.79
CA ALA A 254 -24.67 -7.25 -11.88
C ALA A 254 -25.07 -6.26 -13.00
N SER A 255 -25.06 -4.96 -12.68
CA SER A 255 -25.31 -3.85 -13.63
C SER A 255 -24.14 -3.59 -14.59
N LEU A 256 -22.98 -4.19 -14.35
CA LEU A 256 -21.77 -4.02 -15.14
C LEU A 256 -21.37 -5.30 -15.86
N ARG A 257 -20.55 -5.12 -16.88
CA ARG A 257 -19.80 -6.19 -17.54
C ARG A 257 -18.41 -5.70 -17.90
N MET A 258 -17.52 -6.64 -18.17
CA MET A 258 -16.16 -6.38 -18.61
C MET A 258 -15.91 -7.01 -19.96
N ILE A 259 -15.18 -6.32 -20.83
CA ILE A 259 -14.74 -6.84 -22.12
C ILE A 259 -13.22 -6.75 -22.22
N ALA A 260 -12.63 -7.73 -22.88
CA ALA A 260 -11.20 -7.73 -23.15
C ALA A 260 -10.84 -6.63 -24.16
N LEU A 261 -9.65 -6.06 -23.99
CA LEU A 261 -9.03 -5.12 -24.93
C LEU A 261 -7.75 -5.75 -25.50
N PRO A 262 -7.83 -6.47 -26.64
CA PRO A 262 -6.66 -7.16 -27.20
C PRO A 262 -5.49 -6.25 -27.57
N GLN A 263 -5.76 -4.95 -27.71
CA GLN A 263 -4.74 -3.93 -27.96
C GLN A 263 -3.87 -3.64 -26.72
N MET A 264 -4.41 -3.88 -25.52
CA MET A 264 -3.71 -3.76 -24.25
C MET A 264 -3.03 -5.10 -23.91
N ARG A 265 -1.84 -5.31 -24.48
CA ARG A 265 -1.14 -6.62 -24.44
C ARG A 265 -0.45 -6.93 -23.11
N GLU A 266 -0.18 -5.91 -22.31
CA GLU A 266 0.48 -6.12 -21.03
C GLU A 266 -0.54 -6.39 -19.93
N ALA A 267 -0.15 -7.25 -18.99
CA ALA A 267 -0.95 -7.56 -17.83
C ALA A 267 -0.50 -6.73 -16.61
N LEU A 268 -1.45 -6.41 -15.75
CA LEU A 268 -1.16 -5.99 -14.40
C LEU A 268 -0.57 -7.18 -13.63
N THR A 269 0.51 -6.97 -12.90
CA THR A 269 1.11 -8.00 -12.05
C THR A 269 1.09 -7.51 -10.60
N ILE A 270 0.55 -8.33 -9.71
CA ILE A 270 0.68 -8.16 -8.27
C ILE A 270 1.81 -9.03 -7.77
N SER A 271 2.71 -8.42 -7.04
CA SER A 271 3.82 -9.10 -6.36
C SER A 271 3.58 -9.12 -4.85
N MET A 272 3.97 -10.21 -4.22
CA MET A 272 4.16 -10.25 -2.79
C MET A 272 5.55 -9.73 -2.46
N ALA A 273 5.62 -8.73 -1.60
CA ALA A 273 6.85 -8.07 -1.17
C ALA A 273 7.05 -8.21 0.33
N TRP A 274 8.32 -8.23 0.75
CA TRP A 274 8.71 -8.31 2.16
C TRP A 274 10.08 -7.66 2.37
N ASN A 275 10.39 -7.30 3.61
CA ASN A 275 11.73 -6.87 3.98
C ASN A 275 12.64 -8.10 4.18
N HIS A 276 13.63 -8.30 3.30
CA HIS A 276 14.52 -9.47 3.36
C HIS A 276 15.48 -9.47 4.55
N VAL A 277 15.74 -8.30 5.15
CA VAL A 277 16.55 -8.21 6.37
C VAL A 277 15.79 -8.73 7.59
N ALA A 278 14.46 -8.71 7.55
CA ALA A 278 13.56 -9.14 8.63
C ALA A 278 12.86 -10.48 8.34
N ASP A 279 13.48 -11.37 7.57
CA ASP A 279 12.90 -12.65 7.13
C ASP A 279 12.79 -13.67 8.27
N THR A 280 11.60 -13.77 8.85
CA THR A 280 11.29 -14.71 9.97
C THR A 280 10.84 -16.07 9.46
N ALA A 281 10.89 -17.12 10.31
CA ALA A 281 10.36 -18.45 9.97
C ALA A 281 8.87 -18.38 9.59
N LEU A 282 8.07 -17.60 10.32
CA LEU A 282 6.65 -17.36 10.03
C LEU A 282 6.45 -16.73 8.65
N LEU A 283 7.22 -15.71 8.33
CA LEU A 283 7.15 -15.03 7.02
C LEU A 283 7.56 -15.96 5.88
N ARG A 284 8.59 -16.82 6.08
CA ARG A 284 8.97 -17.85 5.09
C ARG A 284 7.85 -18.86 4.87
N SER A 285 7.20 -19.35 5.94
CA SER A 285 6.04 -20.23 5.83
C SER A 285 4.87 -19.59 5.08
N PHE A 286 4.63 -18.30 5.35
CA PHE A 286 3.61 -17.51 4.64
C PHE A 286 3.94 -17.41 3.14
N ARG A 287 5.14 -16.99 2.79
CA ARG A 287 5.59 -16.84 1.39
C ARG A 287 5.51 -18.14 0.59
N ALA A 288 5.79 -19.29 1.24
CA ALA A 288 5.73 -20.59 0.58
C ALA A 288 4.35 -20.95 0.03
N GLN A 289 3.28 -20.28 0.51
CA GLN A 289 1.92 -20.51 0.01
C GLN A 289 1.65 -19.78 -1.32
N PHE A 290 2.50 -18.83 -1.70
CA PHE A 290 2.34 -17.99 -2.89
C PHE A 290 3.37 -18.28 -3.99
N GLY A 291 4.46 -18.98 -3.69
CA GLY A 291 5.57 -19.27 -4.61
C GLY A 291 5.37 -20.45 -5.56
N ARG A 292 4.23 -21.15 -5.55
CA ARG A 292 3.98 -22.39 -6.31
C ARG A 292 3.16 -22.23 -7.59
N ASN A 293 2.83 -21.00 -8.00
CA ASN A 293 2.04 -20.82 -9.22
C ASN A 293 2.92 -20.83 -10.48
N GLU A 294 3.03 -22.00 -11.11
CA GLU A 294 3.62 -22.19 -12.45
C GLU A 294 2.83 -21.47 -13.58
N SER A 295 1.74 -20.80 -13.26
CA SER A 295 0.85 -20.10 -14.23
C SER A 295 1.34 -18.70 -14.66
N LEU A 296 2.54 -18.28 -14.27
CA LEU A 296 3.10 -16.95 -14.58
C LEU A 296 4.08 -16.95 -15.76
N ALA A 297 4.13 -18.01 -16.56
CA ALA A 297 4.88 -17.98 -17.81
C ALA A 297 4.20 -16.99 -18.78
N PRO A 298 4.92 -15.98 -19.29
CA PRO A 298 4.39 -15.14 -20.35
C PRO A 298 4.18 -16.01 -21.59
N ALA A 299 2.96 -15.96 -22.14
CA ALA A 299 2.66 -16.54 -23.46
C ALA A 299 3.28 -15.67 -24.57
#